data_0eeb8f8e74b422a1fd0e9bde37a418f4
#
_entry.id   0eeb8f8e74b422a1fd0e9bde37a418f4
#
_cell.length_a   1.000
_cell.length_b   1.000
_cell.length_c   1.000
_cell.angle_alpha   90.00
_cell.angle_beta   90.00
_cell.angle_gamma   90.00
#
_symmetry.space_group_name_H-M   'P 1'
#
loop_
_entity.id
_entity.type
_entity.pdbx_description
1 polymer ?
#
loop_
_entity_poly.entity_id
_entity_poly.type
_entity_poly.pdbx_seq_one_letter_code
_entity_poly.pdbx_strand_id
1 'polypeptide(L)' 'MVAFTAETRAAVDAFHAAAIAEGAADEGGPGLRSYHAHFYAAYVRDLDGNKLSAVCESPE' A
#
# COMPACT_ATOMS: atom_id res chain seq x y z
N MET A 1 -10.53 7.07 2.97
CA MET A 1 -9.48 6.11 2.53
C MET A 1 -9.62 4.82 3.32
N VAL A 2 -9.46 3.69 2.63
CA VAL A 2 -9.47 2.38 3.29
C VAL A 2 -8.02 1.92 3.46
N ALA A 3 -7.66 1.51 4.66
CA ALA A 3 -6.31 1.06 4.97
C ALA A 3 -6.33 -0.41 5.40
N PHE A 4 -5.49 -1.22 4.78
CA PHE A 4 -5.33 -2.63 5.11
C PHE A 4 -4.03 -2.83 5.87
N THR A 5 -4.06 -3.60 6.93
CA THR A 5 -2.85 -3.93 7.68
C THR A 5 -2.25 -5.21 7.09
N ALA A 6 -0.98 -5.14 6.72
CA ALA A 6 -0.24 -6.29 6.20
C ALA A 6 0.80 -6.74 7.21
N GLU A 7 1.05 -8.03 7.27
CA GLU A 7 2.01 -8.58 8.23
C GLU A 7 3.45 -8.45 7.77
N THR A 8 3.68 -8.33 6.45
CA THR A 8 5.02 -8.22 5.90
C THR A 8 5.06 -7.13 4.82
N ARG A 9 6.25 -6.63 4.54
CA ARG A 9 6.45 -5.69 3.44
C ARG A 9 6.15 -6.35 2.10
N ALA A 10 6.45 -7.65 1.97
CA ALA A 10 6.12 -8.38 0.74
C ALA A 10 4.61 -8.37 0.47
N ALA A 11 3.79 -8.43 1.52
CA ALA A 11 2.34 -8.37 1.36
C ALA A 11 1.89 -6.97 0.87
N VAL A 12 2.56 -5.91 1.33
CA VAL A 12 2.31 -4.55 0.83
C VAL A 12 2.66 -4.46 -0.65
N ASP A 13 3.81 -5.00 -1.04
CA ASP A 13 4.23 -5.01 -2.44
C ASP A 13 3.23 -5.76 -3.31
N ALA A 14 2.77 -6.91 -2.83
CA ALA A 14 1.80 -7.73 -3.56
C ALA A 14 0.45 -7.01 -3.71
N PHE A 15 0.01 -6.32 -2.67
CA PHE A 15 -1.21 -5.51 -2.72
C PHE A 15 -1.12 -4.47 -3.83
N HIS A 16 -0.01 -3.72 -3.85
CA HIS A 16 0.18 -2.66 -4.84
C HIS A 16 0.22 -3.23 -6.26
N ALA A 17 1.01 -4.27 -6.47
CA ALA A 17 1.13 -4.89 -7.79
C ALA A 17 -0.21 -5.43 -8.29
N ALA A 18 -0.98 -6.09 -7.42
CA ALA A 18 -2.27 -6.64 -7.80
C ALA A 18 -3.27 -5.52 -8.14
N ALA A 19 -3.27 -4.44 -7.34
CA ALA A 19 -4.16 -3.31 -7.60
C ALA A 19 -3.86 -2.65 -8.94
N ILE A 20 -2.59 -2.42 -9.24
CA ILE A 20 -2.17 -1.82 -10.51
C ILE A 20 -2.57 -2.74 -11.67
N ALA A 21 -2.39 -4.05 -11.52
CA ALA A 21 -2.78 -5.02 -12.55
C ALA A 21 -4.29 -5.01 -12.82
N GLU A 22 -5.10 -4.65 -11.82
CA GLU A 22 -6.55 -4.54 -11.94
C GLU A 22 -6.99 -3.16 -12.47
N GLY A 23 -6.07 -2.29 -12.77
CA GLY A 23 -6.39 -0.99 -13.35
C GLY A 23 -6.39 0.19 -12.39
N ALA A 24 -6.03 -0.01 -11.15
CA ALA A 24 -5.96 1.09 -10.19
C ALA A 24 -4.82 2.05 -10.55
N ALA A 25 -4.98 3.31 -10.17
CA ALA A 25 -3.93 4.31 -10.39
C ALA A 25 -2.95 4.27 -9.22
N ASP A 26 -1.66 4.48 -9.54
CA ASP A 26 -0.62 4.57 -8.53
C ASP A 26 -0.73 5.91 -7.79
N GLU A 27 -0.85 5.85 -6.47
CA GLU A 27 -0.91 7.05 -5.62
C GLU A 27 0.24 7.06 -4.61
N GLY A 28 1.24 6.23 -4.81
CA GLY A 28 2.42 6.12 -3.97
C GLY A 28 2.85 4.66 -3.87
N GLY A 29 3.91 4.29 -4.61
CA GLY A 29 4.40 2.92 -4.61
C GLY A 29 4.89 2.45 -3.24
N PRO A 30 5.14 1.15 -3.09
CA PRO A 30 5.61 0.61 -1.82
C PRO A 30 6.89 1.29 -1.37
N GLY A 31 6.97 1.65 -0.10
CA GLY A 31 8.16 2.29 0.46
C GLY A 31 7.93 2.70 1.90
N LEU A 32 9.04 3.00 2.56
CA LEU A 32 9.00 3.51 3.92
C LEU A 32 8.45 4.92 3.95
N ARG A 33 7.71 5.22 4.99
CA ARG A 33 7.16 6.55 5.23
C ARG A 33 7.69 7.07 6.55
N SER A 34 7.74 8.39 6.69
CA SER A 34 8.36 9.02 7.84
C SER A 34 7.44 9.17 9.05
N TYR A 35 6.26 8.58 9.02
CA TYR A 35 5.30 8.71 10.12
C TYR A 35 5.81 8.10 11.42
N HIS A 36 6.41 6.93 11.33
CA HIS A 36 7.15 6.32 12.43
C HIS A 36 8.02 5.20 11.90
N ALA A 37 8.85 4.62 12.79
CA ALA A 37 9.79 3.58 12.40
C ALA A 37 9.06 2.39 11.77
N HIS A 38 9.63 1.83 10.72
CA HIS A 38 9.10 0.66 10.03
C HIS A 38 7.73 0.85 9.38
N PHE A 39 7.29 2.09 9.17
CA PHE A 39 6.02 2.35 8.52
C PHE A 39 6.20 2.21 7.00
N TYR A 40 5.90 1.03 6.48
CA TYR A 40 6.05 0.70 5.07
C TYR A 40 4.65 0.62 4.44
N ALA A 41 4.39 1.44 3.45
CA ALA A 41 3.03 1.55 2.91
C ALA A 41 3.03 1.75 1.40
N ALA A 42 1.90 1.39 0.78
CA ALA A 42 1.64 1.66 -0.62
C ALA A 42 0.23 2.20 -0.76
N TYR A 43 0.01 3.05 -1.74
CA TYR A 43 -1.27 3.71 -1.96
C TYR A 43 -1.69 3.58 -3.42
N VAL A 44 -2.97 3.30 -3.63
CA VAL A 44 -3.56 3.26 -4.96
C VAL A 44 -4.92 3.92 -4.93
N ARG A 45 -5.44 4.29 -6.10
CA ARG A 45 -6.80 4.79 -6.25
C ARG A 45 -7.54 3.86 -7.20
N ASP A 46 -8.68 3.33 -6.77
CA ASP A 46 -9.43 2.40 -7.60
C ASP A 46 -10.20 3.13 -8.71
N LEU A 47 -10.88 2.36 -9.56
CA LEU A 47 -11.60 2.93 -10.71
C LEU A 47 -12.76 3.83 -10.31
N ASP A 48 -13.27 3.66 -9.09
CA ASP A 48 -14.36 4.51 -8.56
C ASP A 48 -13.81 5.76 -7.86
N GLY A 49 -12.50 5.93 -7.84
CA GLY A 49 -11.87 7.09 -7.22
C GLY A 49 -11.58 6.94 -5.73
N ASN A 50 -11.78 5.75 -5.17
CA ASN A 50 -11.49 5.51 -3.75
C ASN A 50 -10.00 5.27 -3.54
N LYS A 51 -9.42 5.96 -2.56
CA LYS A 51 -8.01 5.76 -2.22
C LYS A 51 -7.88 4.59 -1.23
N LEU A 52 -7.00 3.66 -1.57
CA LEU A 52 -6.76 2.47 -0.75
C LEU A 52 -5.29 2.43 -0.36
N SER A 53 -5.00 1.88 0.80
CA SER A 53 -3.61 1.71 1.22
C SER A 53 -3.41 0.37 1.88
N ALA A 54 -2.18 -0.13 1.84
CA ALA A 54 -1.73 -1.26 2.64
C ALA A 54 -0.54 -0.80 3.45
N VAL A 55 -0.49 -1.17 4.71
CA VAL A 55 0.52 -0.69 5.66
C VAL A 55 1.10 -1.88 6.41
N CYS A 56 2.42 -1.92 6.52
CA CYS A 56 3.14 -2.87 7.34
C CYS A 56 4.02 -2.08 8.30
N GLU A 57 3.91 -2.34 9.59
CA GLU A 57 4.69 -1.65 10.60
C GLU A 57 5.78 -2.54 11.21
N SER A 58 6.07 -3.67 10.57
CA SER A 58 7.16 -4.54 11.00
C SER A 58 8.42 -4.25 10.18
N PRO A 59 9.61 -4.66 10.66
CA PRO A 59 10.84 -4.45 9.91
C PRO A 59 10.96 -5.32 8.67
N GLU A 60 10.03 -6.17 8.41
CA GLU A 60 10.02 -7.08 7.26
C GLU A 60 8.83 -6.81 6.37
#